data_744e6b393dbd5fc8559e37d31a14db0c
#
_entry.id   744e6b393dbd5fc8559e37d31a14db0c
#
_cell.length_a   1.000
_cell.length_b   1.000
_cell.length_c   1.000
_cell.angle_alpha   90.00
_cell.angle_beta   90.00
_cell.angle_gamma   90.00
#
_symmetry.space_group_name_H-M   'P 1'
#
loop_
_entity.id
_entity.type
_entity.pdbx_description
1 polymer ?
#
loop_
_entity_poly.entity_id
_entity_poly.type
_entity_poly.pdbx_seq_one_letter_code
_entity_poly.pdbx_strand_id
1 'polypeptide(L)'
;MVTHDNREIEQLLARINGMEESTLARDIVPIRDVCEILGSRWMVEILTGVARGHTRFSELKVFLYEITEKMLASGLARLTVLRLIERIDRFGYSNRAEYHITRHGILLFNVIFAMQEWGRGYRLEMMGR
;
A
#
# COMPACT_ATOMS: atom_id res chain seq x y z
N MET A 1 5.21 18.74 12.78
CA MET A 1 4.49 19.08 11.53
C MET A 1 5.48 19.35 10.42
N VAL A 2 5.27 18.76 9.26
CA VAL A 2 6.12 19.03 8.10
C VAL A 2 5.67 20.35 7.47
N THR A 3 6.57 21.32 7.42
CA THR A 3 6.32 22.59 6.74
C THR A 3 7.02 22.53 5.38
N HIS A 4 6.23 22.68 4.33
CA HIS A 4 6.77 22.78 2.99
C HIS A 4 7.13 24.23 2.72
N ASP A 5 8.32 24.49 2.20
CA ASP A 5 8.71 25.84 1.87
C ASP A 5 8.00 26.30 0.58
N ASN A 6 8.01 27.61 0.35
CA ASN A 6 7.35 28.18 -0.83
C ASN A 6 7.92 27.66 -2.15
N ARG A 7 9.21 27.33 -2.16
CA ARG A 7 9.87 26.80 -3.35
C ARG A 7 9.30 25.44 -3.74
N GLU A 8 9.08 24.58 -2.75
CA GLU A 8 8.48 23.27 -2.98
C GLU A 8 7.06 23.40 -3.54
N ILE A 9 6.27 24.29 -2.95
CA ILE A 9 4.90 24.57 -3.42
C ILE A 9 4.93 25.09 -4.86
N GLU A 10 5.83 26.02 -5.18
CA GLU A 10 5.95 26.55 -6.53
C GLU A 10 6.34 25.48 -7.55
N GLN A 11 7.27 24.60 -7.18
CA GLN A 11 7.67 23.48 -8.04
C GLN A 11 6.52 22.52 -8.30
N LEU A 12 5.74 22.20 -7.28
CA LEU A 12 4.58 21.33 -7.43
C LEU A 12 3.52 21.97 -8.32
N LEU A 13 3.23 23.26 -8.12
CA LEU A 13 2.28 23.99 -8.95
C LEU A 13 2.73 24.03 -10.42
N ALA A 14 4.01 24.26 -10.67
CA ALA A 14 4.56 24.25 -12.01
C ALA A 14 4.39 22.87 -12.67
N ARG A 15 4.64 21.80 -11.92
CA ARG A 15 4.47 20.43 -12.40
C ARG A 15 2.99 20.11 -12.69
N ILE A 16 2.09 20.53 -11.82
CA ILE A 16 0.64 20.34 -11.99
C ILE A 16 0.17 21.06 -13.25
N ASN A 17 0.57 22.33 -13.40
CA ASN A 17 0.17 23.15 -14.55
C ASN A 17 0.81 22.68 -15.87
N GLY A 18 1.92 21.95 -15.78
CA GLY A 18 2.58 21.37 -16.94
C GLY A 18 1.97 20.08 -17.45
N MET A 19 0.97 19.52 -16.75
CA MET A 19 0.27 18.32 -17.21
C MET A 19 -0.57 18.65 -18.44
N GLU A 20 -0.42 17.87 -19.50
CA GLU A 20 -1.14 18.09 -20.75
C GLU A 20 -2.58 17.58 -20.66
N GLU A 21 -3.55 18.41 -21.07
CA GLU A 21 -4.96 18.03 -21.05
C GLU A 21 -5.24 16.81 -21.94
N SER A 22 -4.56 16.72 -23.07
CA SER A 22 -4.73 15.62 -24.02
C SER A 22 -4.33 14.25 -23.44
N THR A 23 -3.43 14.22 -22.45
CA THR A 23 -2.94 12.98 -21.84
C THR A 23 -3.37 12.83 -20.38
N LEU A 24 -4.13 13.79 -19.84
CA LEU A 24 -4.48 13.83 -18.42
C LEU A 24 -5.18 12.54 -17.97
N ALA A 25 -6.16 12.06 -18.73
CA ALA A 25 -6.87 10.83 -18.38
C ALA A 25 -5.92 9.63 -18.31
N ARG A 26 -4.95 9.55 -19.23
CA ARG A 26 -3.94 8.50 -19.24
C ARG A 26 -3.00 8.60 -18.03
N ASP A 27 -2.61 9.82 -17.68
CA ASP A 27 -1.70 10.08 -16.55
C ASP A 27 -2.35 9.78 -15.21
N ILE A 28 -3.69 9.87 -15.13
CA ILE A 28 -4.44 9.60 -13.89
C ILE A 28 -4.68 8.09 -13.67
N VAL A 29 -4.75 7.29 -14.74
CA VAL A 29 -5.02 5.85 -14.61
C VAL A 29 -4.07 5.14 -13.64
N PRO A 30 -2.75 5.34 -13.71
CA PRO A 30 -1.84 4.70 -12.73
C PRO A 30 -2.15 5.11 -11.28
N ILE A 31 -2.59 6.34 -11.07
CA ILE A 31 -2.95 6.83 -9.74
C ILE A 31 -4.19 6.10 -9.23
N ARG A 32 -5.20 5.93 -10.09
CA ARG A 32 -6.42 5.20 -9.75
C ARG A 32 -6.15 3.75 -9.40
N ASP A 33 -5.22 3.11 -10.12
CA ASP A 33 -4.83 1.73 -9.84
C ASP A 33 -4.29 1.60 -8.41
N VAL A 34 -3.43 2.51 -8.00
CA VAL A 34 -2.87 2.52 -6.64
C VAL A 34 -3.96 2.80 -5.61
N CYS A 35 -4.87 3.73 -5.89
CA CYS A 35 -5.98 4.04 -4.99
C CYS A 35 -6.88 2.82 -4.78
N GLU A 36 -7.15 2.04 -5.83
CA GLU A 36 -7.94 0.81 -5.71
C GLU A 36 -7.25 -0.21 -4.80
N ILE A 37 -5.95 -0.37 -4.95
CA ILE A 37 -5.18 -1.31 -4.12
C ILE A 37 -5.18 -0.85 -2.67
N LEU A 38 -4.77 0.37 -2.40
CA LEU A 38 -4.55 0.87 -1.04
C LEU A 38 -5.84 1.30 -0.34
N GLY A 39 -6.91 1.55 -1.09
CA GLY A 39 -8.21 1.94 -0.54
C GLY A 39 -9.01 0.79 0.03
N SER A 40 -8.66 -0.45 -0.25
CA SER A 40 -9.34 -1.62 0.28
C SER A 40 -8.95 -1.83 1.74
N ARG A 41 -9.92 -2.23 2.55
CA ARG A 41 -9.70 -2.49 3.97
C ARG A 41 -8.64 -3.58 4.16
N TRP A 42 -7.71 -3.33 5.04
CA TRP A 42 -6.65 -4.24 5.47
C TRP A 42 -5.49 -4.44 4.48
N MET A 43 -5.53 -3.88 3.27
CA MET A 43 -4.47 -4.15 2.28
C MET A 43 -3.09 -3.67 2.73
N VAL A 44 -3.02 -2.46 3.26
CA VAL A 44 -1.75 -1.89 3.76
C VAL A 44 -1.22 -2.72 4.94
N GLU A 45 -2.12 -3.09 5.86
CA GLU A 45 -1.76 -3.85 7.05
C GLU A 45 -1.26 -5.25 6.70
N ILE A 46 -1.93 -5.94 5.78
CA ILE A 46 -1.52 -7.27 5.33
C ILE A 46 -0.15 -7.18 4.64
N LEU A 47 0.00 -6.24 3.73
CA LEU A 47 1.26 -6.05 3.01
C LEU A 47 2.40 -5.73 3.97
N THR A 48 2.13 -4.91 4.99
CA THR A 48 3.09 -4.58 6.03
C THR A 48 3.50 -5.83 6.83
N GLY A 49 2.54 -6.65 7.20
CA GLY A 49 2.82 -7.89 7.92
C GLY A 49 3.72 -8.83 7.14
N VAL A 50 3.43 -9.01 5.86
CA VAL A 50 4.26 -9.85 4.96
C VAL A 50 5.66 -9.23 4.81
N ALA A 51 5.75 -7.92 4.63
CA ALA A 51 7.03 -7.23 4.50
C ALA A 51 7.90 -7.36 5.75
N ARG A 52 7.28 -7.44 6.93
CA ARG A 52 7.98 -7.61 8.20
C ARG A 52 8.42 -9.04 8.47
N GLY A 53 8.11 -9.97 7.58
CA GLY A 53 8.54 -11.35 7.70
C GLY A 53 7.52 -12.32 8.29
N HIS A 54 6.28 -11.90 8.48
CA HIS A 54 5.20 -12.80 8.87
C HIS A 54 4.76 -13.55 7.62
N THR A 55 5.33 -14.73 7.39
CA THR A 55 5.18 -15.43 6.12
C THR A 55 4.01 -16.40 6.10
N ARG A 56 3.49 -16.80 7.26
CA ARG A 56 2.42 -17.78 7.34
C ARG A 56 1.10 -17.16 7.71
N PHE A 57 0.01 -17.77 7.24
CA PHE A 57 -1.35 -17.33 7.55
C PHE A 57 -1.56 -17.15 9.06
N SER A 58 -1.13 -18.15 9.85
CA SER A 58 -1.28 -18.10 11.31
C SER A 58 -0.50 -16.94 11.94
N GLU A 59 0.69 -16.64 11.44
CA GLU A 59 1.50 -15.53 11.91
C GLU A 59 0.85 -14.19 11.60
N LEU A 60 0.32 -14.05 10.39
CA LEU A 60 -0.40 -12.85 9.97
C LEU A 60 -1.67 -12.65 10.78
N LYS A 61 -2.38 -13.73 11.09
CA LYS A 61 -3.59 -13.66 11.91
C LYS A 61 -3.29 -13.16 13.33
N VAL A 62 -2.16 -13.55 13.89
CA VAL A 62 -1.72 -13.06 15.20
C VAL A 62 -1.28 -11.58 15.11
N PHE A 63 -0.51 -11.24 14.08
CA PHE A 63 -0.05 -9.87 13.86
C PHE A 63 -1.22 -8.89 13.66
N LEU A 64 -2.24 -9.33 12.92
CA LEU A 64 -3.44 -8.54 12.59
C LEU A 64 -4.65 -9.12 13.35
N TYR A 65 -4.57 -9.16 14.66
CA TYR A 65 -5.52 -9.89 15.50
C TYR A 65 -7.01 -9.52 15.28
N GLU A 66 -7.29 -8.31 14.80
CA GLU A 66 -8.66 -7.87 14.54
C GLU A 66 -9.22 -8.33 13.20
N ILE A 67 -8.38 -8.79 12.29
CA ILE A 67 -8.83 -9.24 10.97
C ILE A 67 -9.53 -10.60 11.09
N THR A 68 -10.59 -10.82 10.30
CA THR A 68 -11.20 -12.15 10.22
C THR A 68 -10.37 -13.02 9.28
N GLU A 69 -10.48 -14.35 9.46
CA GLU A 69 -9.80 -15.30 8.57
C GLU A 69 -10.22 -15.10 7.11
N LYS A 70 -11.52 -14.83 6.89
CA LYS A 70 -12.06 -14.59 5.56
C LYS A 70 -11.43 -13.35 4.92
N MET A 71 -11.30 -12.26 5.66
CA MET A 71 -10.72 -11.01 5.16
C MET A 71 -9.23 -11.18 4.88
N LEU A 72 -8.50 -11.90 5.76
CA LEU A 72 -7.09 -12.18 5.55
C LEU A 72 -6.88 -13.05 4.32
N ALA A 73 -7.65 -14.12 4.17
CA ALA A 73 -7.57 -15.00 3.00
C ALA A 73 -7.86 -14.24 1.71
N SER A 74 -8.92 -13.42 1.71
CA SER A 74 -9.30 -12.61 0.56
C SER A 74 -8.22 -11.58 0.20
N GLY A 75 -7.66 -10.91 1.20
CA GLY A 75 -6.60 -9.92 1.00
C GLY A 75 -5.33 -10.55 0.45
N LEU A 76 -4.91 -11.69 1.00
CA LEU A 76 -3.74 -12.41 0.52
C LEU A 76 -3.92 -12.89 -0.92
N ALA A 77 -5.10 -13.39 -1.26
CA ALA A 77 -5.40 -13.81 -2.63
C ALA A 77 -5.31 -12.64 -3.60
N ARG A 78 -5.87 -11.50 -3.23
CA ARG A 78 -5.82 -10.29 -4.07
C ARG A 78 -4.40 -9.78 -4.25
N LEU A 79 -3.63 -9.67 -3.17
CA LEU A 79 -2.24 -9.23 -3.24
C LEU A 79 -1.38 -10.15 -4.09
N THR A 80 -1.67 -11.45 -4.08
CA THR A 80 -1.00 -12.45 -4.91
C THR A 80 -1.32 -12.23 -6.39
N VAL A 81 -2.60 -12.03 -6.73
CA VAL A 81 -3.03 -11.73 -8.10
C VAL A 81 -2.38 -10.45 -8.61
N LEU A 82 -2.27 -9.44 -7.76
CA LEU A 82 -1.63 -8.16 -8.08
C LEU A 82 -0.11 -8.25 -8.13
N ARG A 83 0.47 -9.40 -7.77
CA ARG A 83 1.92 -9.65 -7.77
C ARG A 83 2.69 -8.73 -6.81
N LEU A 84 2.03 -8.31 -5.75
CA LEU A 84 2.69 -7.55 -4.67
C LEU A 84 3.26 -8.50 -3.62
N ILE A 85 2.70 -9.69 -3.52
CA ILE A 85 3.24 -10.80 -2.74
C ILE A 85 3.25 -12.05 -3.61
N GLU A 86 4.01 -13.03 -3.18
CA GLU A 86 4.15 -14.32 -3.83
C GLU A 86 3.78 -15.41 -2.84
N ARG A 87 2.95 -16.38 -3.29
CA ARG A 87 2.56 -17.52 -2.47
C ARG A 87 3.42 -18.72 -2.85
N ILE A 88 4.05 -19.32 -1.87
CA ILE A 88 4.92 -20.49 -2.05
C ILE A 88 4.32 -21.64 -1.25
N ASP A 89 3.89 -22.68 -1.97
CA ASP A 89 3.36 -23.90 -1.36
C ASP A 89 4.48 -24.91 -1.18
N ARG A 90 5.10 -24.89 -0.01
CA ARG A 90 6.14 -25.84 0.31
C ARG A 90 5.51 -27.23 0.57
N PHE A 91 6.09 -28.26 0.00
CA PHE A 91 5.67 -29.65 0.17
C PHE A 91 4.28 -29.95 -0.38
N GLY A 92 3.67 -29.06 -1.18
CA GLY A 92 2.37 -29.30 -1.78
C GLY A 92 1.17 -29.25 -0.83
N TYR A 93 1.35 -28.75 0.37
CA TYR A 93 0.27 -28.60 1.35
C TYR A 93 -0.17 -27.15 1.46
N SER A 94 -1.44 -26.87 1.19
CA SER A 94 -1.97 -25.50 1.19
C SER A 94 -1.86 -24.82 2.57
N ASN A 95 -1.95 -25.59 3.66
CA ASN A 95 -1.82 -25.06 5.01
C ASN A 95 -0.36 -24.73 5.40
N ARG A 96 0.59 -25.04 4.52
CA ARG A 96 2.00 -24.71 4.69
C ARG A 96 2.48 -23.66 3.71
N ALA A 97 1.55 -22.99 3.06
CA ALA A 97 1.88 -21.90 2.16
C ALA A 97 2.59 -20.77 2.91
N GLU A 98 3.60 -20.20 2.27
CA GLU A 98 4.29 -19.02 2.75
C GLU A 98 4.02 -17.88 1.80
N TYR A 99 3.95 -16.68 2.35
CA TYR A 99 3.76 -15.45 1.58
C TYR A 99 4.99 -14.57 1.72
N HIS A 100 5.53 -14.14 0.61
CA HIS A 100 6.74 -13.32 0.56
C HIS A 100 6.46 -12.07 -0.25
N ILE A 101 6.99 -10.95 0.20
CA ILE A 101 6.80 -9.70 -0.53
C ILE A 101 7.66 -9.71 -1.80
N THR A 102 7.11 -9.20 -2.89
CA THR A 102 7.82 -9.05 -4.15
C THR A 102 8.54 -7.71 -4.21
N ARG A 103 9.37 -7.53 -5.25
CA ARG A 103 10.02 -6.25 -5.51
C ARG A 103 8.98 -5.14 -5.67
N HIS A 104 7.90 -5.37 -6.43
CA HIS A 104 6.81 -4.39 -6.60
C HIS A 104 6.13 -4.06 -5.26
N GLY A 105 5.93 -5.07 -4.43
CA GLY A 105 5.36 -4.85 -3.10
C GLY A 105 6.25 -3.98 -2.23
N ILE A 106 7.56 -4.24 -2.24
CA ILE A 106 8.52 -3.42 -1.50
C ILE A 106 8.51 -1.97 -2.00
N LEU A 107 8.56 -1.78 -3.31
CA LEU A 107 8.61 -0.44 -3.90
C LEU A 107 7.32 0.36 -3.66
N LEU A 108 6.19 -0.31 -3.48
CA LEU A 108 4.93 0.35 -3.13
C LEU A 108 5.04 1.10 -1.80
N PHE A 109 5.94 0.70 -0.90
CA PHE A 109 6.15 1.41 0.36
C PHE A 109 6.69 2.82 0.18
N ASN A 110 7.28 3.16 -0.97
CA ASN A 110 7.61 4.55 -1.29
C ASN A 110 6.34 5.41 -1.29
N VAL A 111 5.27 4.89 -1.86
CA VAL A 111 3.96 5.57 -1.90
C VAL A 111 3.33 5.56 -0.51
N ILE A 112 3.34 4.42 0.16
CA ILE A 112 2.74 4.25 1.49
C ILE A 112 3.37 5.21 2.50
N PHE A 113 4.70 5.32 2.51
CA PHE A 113 5.39 6.24 3.42
C PHE A 113 5.11 7.70 3.07
N ALA A 114 4.99 8.05 1.79
CA ALA A 114 4.60 9.40 1.38
C ALA A 114 3.18 9.72 1.85
N MET A 115 2.26 8.77 1.73
CA MET A 115 0.89 8.90 2.24
C MET A 115 0.88 9.06 3.77
N GLN A 116 1.70 8.30 4.47
CA GLN A 116 1.83 8.39 5.93
C GLN A 116 2.28 9.79 6.35
N GLU A 117 3.31 10.31 5.69
CA GLU A 117 3.85 11.63 6.01
C GLU A 117 2.81 12.73 5.75
N TRP A 118 2.19 12.70 4.60
CA TRP A 118 1.14 13.68 4.27
C TRP A 118 -0.02 13.59 5.25
N GLY A 119 -0.49 12.36 5.51
CA GLY A 119 -1.62 12.13 6.40
C GLY A 119 -1.34 12.58 7.84
N ARG A 120 -0.12 12.35 8.31
CA ARG A 120 0.29 12.78 9.65
C ARG A 120 0.24 14.30 9.79
N GLY A 121 0.78 15.03 8.82
CA GLY A 121 0.74 16.50 8.80
C GLY A 121 -0.69 17.03 8.70
N TYR A 122 -1.49 16.43 7.84
CA TYR A 122 -2.91 16.80 7.68
C TYR A 122 -3.69 16.63 8.99
N ARG A 123 -3.48 15.51 9.69
CA ARG A 123 -4.16 15.26 10.97
C ARG A 123 -3.77 16.30 12.03
N LEU A 124 -2.50 16.68 12.07
CA LEU A 124 -2.04 17.70 13.01
C LEU A 124 -2.70 19.06 12.76
N GLU A 125 -2.84 19.45 11.48
CA GLU A 125 -3.44 20.75 11.13
C GLU A 125 -4.95 20.76 11.31
N MET A 126 -5.62 19.69 10.87
CA MET A 126 -7.09 19.67 10.81
C MET A 126 -7.74 19.12 12.07
N MET A 127 -7.07 18.20 12.76
CA MET A 127 -7.66 17.50 13.90
C MET A 127 -6.93 17.77 15.20
N GLY A 128 -5.81 18.48 15.17
CA GLY A 128 -5.01 18.77 16.36
C GLY A 128 -4.35 17.55 17.00
N ARG A 129 -4.10 16.50 16.20
CA ARG A 129 -3.56 15.22 16.71
C ARG A 129 -2.43 14.68 15.87
#